data_aa4d7efd859c924633a7de37ec3b5354
#
_entry.id   aa4d7efd859c924633a7de37ec3b5354
#
_cell.length_a   1.000
_cell.length_b   1.000
_cell.length_c   1.000
_cell.angle_alpha   90.00
_cell.angle_beta   90.00
_cell.angle_gamma   90.00
#
_symmetry.space_group_name_H-M   'P 1'
#
loop_
_entity.id
_entity.type
_entity.pdbx_description
1 polymer ?
#
loop_
_entity_poly.entity_id
_entity_poly.type
_entity_poly.pdbx_seq_one_letter_code
_entity_poly.pdbx_strand_id
1 'polypeptide(L)'
;MASKSMAFFQVLISSIFLLVFPRCSCEAYDDVAKLKQCRFNAIYNFGASLSDTGNQIIEIPQVWSTKPPYGQAIHKVTGRSSDGLLIIDYIGKQTFSS
;
A
#
# COMPACT_ATOMS: atom_id res chain seq x y z
N MET A 1 25.11 -35.16 -28.26
CA MET A 1 26.07 -34.29 -27.52
C MET A 1 25.68 -32.82 -27.50
N ALA A 2 25.00 -32.27 -28.50
CA ALA A 2 24.52 -30.86 -28.49
C ALA A 2 23.50 -30.55 -27.39
N SER A 3 22.65 -31.48 -26.99
CA SER A 3 21.58 -31.30 -26.01
C SER A 3 22.10 -31.02 -24.57
N LYS A 4 23.19 -31.66 -24.17
CA LYS A 4 23.76 -31.45 -22.83
C LYS A 4 24.47 -30.10 -22.69
N SER A 5 25.09 -29.62 -23.75
CA SER A 5 25.76 -28.33 -23.82
C SER A 5 24.72 -27.17 -23.77
N MET A 6 23.61 -27.33 -24.47
CA MET A 6 22.52 -26.32 -24.43
C MET A 6 21.84 -26.25 -23.07
N ALA A 7 21.61 -27.40 -22.40
CA ALA A 7 21.05 -27.41 -21.05
C ALA A 7 21.99 -26.73 -20.04
N PHE A 8 23.30 -26.97 -20.15
CA PHE A 8 24.27 -26.31 -19.29
C PHE A 8 24.33 -24.79 -19.50
N PHE A 9 24.27 -24.31 -20.75
CA PHE A 9 24.18 -22.90 -21.09
C PHE A 9 22.90 -22.25 -20.54
N GLN A 10 21.78 -22.93 -20.61
CA GLN A 10 20.49 -22.45 -20.14
C GLN A 10 20.47 -22.30 -18.62
N VAL A 11 21.03 -23.27 -17.90
CA VAL A 11 21.19 -23.19 -16.43
C VAL A 11 22.15 -22.05 -16.04
N LEU A 12 23.24 -21.87 -16.77
CA LEU A 12 24.22 -20.82 -16.51
C LEU A 12 23.61 -19.43 -16.71
N ILE A 13 22.88 -19.21 -17.80
CA ILE A 13 22.18 -17.94 -18.09
C ILE A 13 21.10 -17.67 -17.04
N SER A 14 20.32 -18.67 -16.65
CA SER A 14 19.31 -18.55 -15.61
C SER A 14 19.92 -18.20 -14.25
N SER A 15 21.08 -18.79 -13.91
CA SER A 15 21.80 -18.49 -12.68
C SER A 15 22.36 -17.09 -12.67
N ILE A 16 22.95 -16.63 -13.78
CA ILE A 16 23.45 -15.25 -13.94
C ILE A 16 22.31 -14.24 -13.86
N PHE A 17 21.15 -14.57 -14.47
CA PHE A 17 19.96 -13.73 -14.40
C PHE A 17 19.48 -13.53 -12.97
N LEU A 18 19.46 -14.59 -12.15
CA LEU A 18 19.10 -14.54 -10.73
C LEU A 18 20.12 -13.76 -9.87
N LEU A 19 21.39 -13.69 -10.31
CA LEU A 19 22.45 -12.95 -9.59
C LEU A 19 22.48 -11.48 -9.98
N VAL A 20 22.13 -11.14 -11.23
CA VAL A 20 22.21 -9.77 -11.77
C VAL A 20 20.94 -8.96 -11.46
N PHE A 21 19.77 -9.63 -11.38
CA PHE A 21 18.59 -8.94 -10.91
C PHE A 21 18.70 -8.70 -9.41
N PRO A 22 18.78 -7.41 -8.99
CA PRO A 22 18.76 -7.11 -7.57
C PRO A 22 17.47 -7.70 -7.02
N ARG A 23 17.58 -8.56 -6.03
CA ARG A 23 16.45 -8.93 -5.20
C ARG A 23 15.88 -7.61 -4.72
N CYS A 24 14.70 -7.27 -5.18
CA CYS A 24 13.96 -6.15 -4.63
C CYS A 24 13.67 -6.52 -3.18
N SER A 25 14.65 -6.27 -2.32
CA SER A 25 14.44 -6.24 -0.89
C SER A 25 13.53 -5.05 -0.69
N CYS A 26 12.25 -5.30 -0.51
CA CYS A 26 11.31 -4.29 -0.08
C CYS A 26 11.75 -3.88 1.33
N GLU A 27 12.69 -2.98 1.45
CA GLU A 27 13.06 -2.31 2.71
C GLU A 27 11.96 -1.31 3.11
N ALA A 28 10.70 -1.79 3.06
CA ALA A 28 9.54 -0.99 3.44
C ALA A 28 9.62 -0.51 4.91
N TYR A 29 10.45 -1.15 5.72
CA TYR A 29 10.64 -0.78 7.12
C TYR A 29 11.45 0.52 7.28
N ASP A 30 12.43 0.73 6.41
CA ASP A 30 13.32 1.89 6.49
C ASP A 30 12.61 3.19 6.05
N ASP A 31 11.70 3.09 5.09
CA ASP A 31 10.91 4.23 4.60
C ASP A 31 9.89 4.73 5.63
N VAL A 32 9.32 3.85 6.44
CA VAL A 32 8.43 4.21 7.55
C VAL A 32 9.18 4.95 8.64
N ALA A 33 10.40 4.51 8.98
CA ALA A 33 11.26 5.21 9.93
C ALA A 33 11.63 6.62 9.44
N LYS A 34 11.89 6.79 8.16
CA LYS A 34 12.14 8.10 7.53
C LYS A 34 10.94 9.04 7.64
N LEU A 35 9.71 8.55 7.42
CA LEU A 35 8.49 9.35 7.58
C LEU A 35 8.34 9.91 8.99
N LYS A 36 8.62 9.12 10.03
CA LYS A 36 8.61 9.56 11.43
C LYS A 36 9.68 10.63 11.70
N GLN A 37 10.84 10.50 11.09
CA GLN A 37 11.95 11.43 11.26
C GLN A 37 11.68 12.81 10.65
N CYS A 38 10.82 12.89 9.62
CA CYS A 38 10.48 14.14 8.96
C CYS A 38 9.62 15.10 9.79
N ARG A 39 9.04 14.67 10.91
CA ARG A 39 8.23 15.48 11.84
C ARG A 39 7.18 16.35 11.15
N PHE A 40 6.38 15.75 10.28
CA PHE A 40 5.27 16.46 9.63
C PHE A 40 4.23 16.91 10.66
N ASN A 41 3.76 18.15 10.55
CA ASN A 41 2.71 18.70 11.40
C ASN A 41 1.30 18.40 10.88
N ALA A 42 1.16 18.17 9.57
CA ALA A 42 -0.12 17.89 8.93
C ALA A 42 0.06 17.14 7.62
N ILE A 43 -0.97 16.43 7.20
CA ILE A 43 -1.10 15.83 5.88
C ILE A 43 -2.32 16.43 5.20
N TYR A 44 -2.14 17.02 4.04
CA TYR A 44 -3.23 17.54 3.21
C TYR A 44 -3.51 16.55 2.09
N ASN A 45 -4.71 16.01 2.08
CA ASN A 45 -5.14 15.01 1.10
C ASN A 45 -6.10 15.63 0.10
N PHE A 46 -5.67 15.79 -1.13
CA PHE A 46 -6.45 16.32 -2.25
C PHE A 46 -6.84 15.18 -3.19
N GLY A 47 -7.60 14.25 -2.72
CA GLY A 47 -7.84 13.06 -3.50
C GLY A 47 -9.29 12.67 -3.65
N ALA A 48 -9.48 11.68 -4.51
CA ALA A 48 -10.77 11.11 -4.84
C ALA A 48 -11.29 10.16 -3.73
N SER A 49 -12.38 9.45 -4.02
CA SER A 49 -13.04 8.52 -3.08
C SER A 49 -12.13 7.50 -2.40
N LEU A 50 -11.06 7.08 -3.08
CA LEU A 50 -10.08 6.11 -2.55
C LEU A 50 -9.16 6.68 -1.46
N SER A 51 -9.20 7.98 -1.24
CA SER A 51 -8.46 8.65 -0.17
C SER A 51 -9.35 9.52 0.73
N ASP A 52 -10.66 9.48 0.53
CA ASP A 52 -11.62 10.19 1.37
C ASP A 52 -11.84 9.44 2.68
N THR A 53 -11.42 10.03 3.78
CA THR A 53 -11.56 9.49 5.12
C THR A 53 -12.90 9.74 5.77
N GLY A 54 -13.87 10.31 5.04
CA GLY A 54 -15.25 10.52 5.49
C GLY A 54 -15.80 11.94 5.24
N ASN A 55 -15.20 12.74 4.38
CA ASN A 55 -15.73 14.07 4.03
C ASN A 55 -17.04 13.96 3.25
N GLN A 56 -17.14 12.97 2.35
CA GLN A 56 -18.32 12.78 1.51
C GLN A 56 -19.60 12.57 2.32
N ILE A 57 -19.52 11.82 3.44
CA ILE A 57 -20.70 11.57 4.28
C ILE A 57 -21.15 12.81 5.07
N ILE A 58 -20.28 13.78 5.25
CA ILE A 58 -20.64 15.06 5.88
C ILE A 58 -21.51 15.87 4.93
N GLU A 59 -21.16 15.89 3.64
CA GLU A 59 -21.91 16.60 2.62
C GLU A 59 -23.15 15.84 2.13
N ILE A 60 -23.02 14.51 1.97
CA ILE A 60 -24.07 13.62 1.46
C ILE A 60 -24.25 12.44 2.41
N PRO A 61 -25.05 12.58 3.48
CA PRO A 61 -25.21 11.55 4.51
C PRO A 61 -25.75 10.20 4.01
N GLN A 62 -26.43 10.15 2.88
CA GLN A 62 -27.06 8.95 2.32
C GLN A 62 -26.25 8.28 1.22
N VAL A 63 -24.95 8.55 1.16
CA VAL A 63 -24.05 7.95 0.15
C VAL A 63 -23.92 6.42 0.36
N TRP A 64 -23.64 5.71 -0.72
CA TRP A 64 -23.51 4.26 -0.74
C TRP A 64 -22.46 3.70 0.24
N SER A 65 -21.40 4.46 0.54
CA SER A 65 -20.35 4.09 1.49
C SER A 65 -20.80 4.05 2.97
N THR A 66 -22.04 4.40 3.25
CA THR A 66 -22.66 4.26 4.58
C THR A 66 -23.34 2.91 4.82
N LYS A 67 -23.30 2.02 3.84
CA LYS A 67 -23.99 0.72 3.87
C LYS A 67 -23.00 -0.43 3.60
N PRO A 68 -23.32 -1.66 4.11
CA PRO A 68 -22.52 -2.82 3.73
C PRO A 68 -22.40 -2.97 2.20
N PRO A 69 -21.24 -3.46 1.70
CA PRO A 69 -20.15 -4.13 2.42
C PRO A 69 -19.06 -3.20 3.01
N TYR A 70 -19.26 -1.88 2.94
CA TYR A 70 -18.25 -0.92 3.40
C TYR A 70 -18.07 -0.96 4.92
N GLY A 71 -16.81 -0.96 5.37
CA GLY A 71 -16.45 -0.96 6.78
C GLY A 71 -16.57 -2.31 7.50
N GLN A 72 -16.78 -3.42 6.78
CA GLN A 72 -16.95 -4.75 7.40
C GLN A 72 -15.67 -5.21 8.10
N ALA A 73 -14.50 -5.03 7.50
CA ALA A 73 -13.22 -5.46 8.07
C ALA A 73 -12.86 -4.73 9.37
N ILE A 74 -13.40 -3.54 9.58
CA ILE A 74 -13.17 -2.74 10.80
C ILE A 74 -14.40 -2.65 11.70
N HIS A 75 -15.45 -3.42 11.36
CA HIS A 75 -16.73 -3.47 12.09
C HIS A 75 -17.36 -2.09 12.35
N LYS A 76 -17.09 -1.12 11.48
CA LYS A 76 -17.58 0.25 11.60
C LYS A 76 -17.74 0.92 10.26
N VAL A 77 -18.92 1.43 9.99
CA VAL A 77 -19.17 2.30 8.84
C VAL A 77 -18.54 3.68 9.11
N THR A 78 -17.62 4.08 8.26
CA THR A 78 -16.84 5.33 8.42
C THR A 78 -17.03 6.31 7.28
N GLY A 79 -17.82 5.94 6.27
CA GLY A 79 -17.94 6.70 5.03
C GLY A 79 -16.79 6.53 4.04
N ARG A 80 -15.80 5.72 4.39
CA ARG A 80 -14.71 5.35 3.46
C ARG A 80 -15.24 4.44 2.37
N SER A 81 -14.80 4.67 1.14
CA SER A 81 -15.10 3.81 -0.01
C SER A 81 -14.24 2.53 0.02
N SER A 82 -14.23 1.86 1.16
CA SER A 82 -13.41 0.69 1.45
C SER A 82 -14.10 -0.20 2.48
N ASP A 83 -13.81 -1.48 2.44
CA ASP A 83 -14.17 -2.45 3.48
C ASP A 83 -13.39 -2.20 4.80
N GLY A 84 -12.22 -1.59 4.71
CA GLY A 84 -11.36 -1.31 5.85
C GLY A 84 -10.81 0.11 5.85
N LEU A 85 -9.53 0.20 6.21
CA LEU A 85 -8.77 1.45 6.19
C LEU A 85 -8.23 1.76 4.80
N LEU A 86 -8.02 3.03 4.54
CA LEU A 86 -7.38 3.54 3.32
C LEU A 86 -5.87 3.69 3.52
N ILE A 87 -5.13 3.80 2.42
CA ILE A 87 -3.67 4.02 2.46
C ILE A 87 -3.32 5.26 3.29
N ILE A 88 -4.09 6.32 3.16
CA ILE A 88 -3.88 7.57 3.91
C ILE A 88 -4.02 7.39 5.42
N ASP A 89 -4.87 6.47 5.89
CA ASP A 89 -5.00 6.15 7.32
C ASP A 89 -3.71 5.50 7.85
N TYR A 90 -3.08 4.62 7.07
CA TYR A 90 -1.82 4.00 7.45
C TYR A 90 -0.67 5.00 7.46
N ILE A 91 -0.60 5.88 6.45
CA ILE A 91 0.40 6.95 6.41
C ILE A 91 0.23 7.87 7.63
N GLY A 92 -1.00 8.28 7.94
CA GLY A 92 -1.30 9.12 9.10
C GLY A 92 -0.90 8.47 10.41
N LYS A 93 -1.22 7.20 10.60
CA LYS A 93 -0.82 6.45 11.80
C LYS A 93 0.71 6.38 11.95
N GLN A 94 1.43 6.14 10.87
CA GLN A 94 2.89 6.06 10.92
C GLN A 94 3.55 7.42 11.17
N THR A 95 2.96 8.48 10.64
CA THR A 95 3.52 9.84 10.76
C THR A 95 3.27 10.48 12.12
N PHE A 96 2.06 10.26 12.69
CA PHE A 96 1.63 10.93 13.93
C PHE A 96 1.56 10.00 15.15
N SER A 97 1.85 8.72 15.00
CA SER A 97 1.95 7.79 16.13
C SER A 97 3.25 8.04 16.90
N SER A 98 3.14 8.72 18.03
CA SER A 98 4.22 8.83 19.02
C SER A 98 4.23 7.63 19.96
#